data_7d25d4820ed670615a9975cd6aec22f9
#
_entry.id   7d25d4820ed670615a9975cd6aec22f9
#
_cell.length_a   1.000
_cell.length_b   1.000
_cell.length_c   1.000
_cell.angle_alpha   90.00
_cell.angle_beta   90.00
_cell.angle_gamma   90.00
#
_symmetry.space_group_name_H-M   'P 1'
#
loop_
_entity.id
_entity.type
_entity.pdbx_description
1 polymer ?
#
loop_
_entity_poly.entity_id
_entity_poly.type
_entity_poly.pdbx_seq_one_letter_code
_entity_poly.pdbx_strand_id
1 'polypeptide(L)'
;LSYFPLGQNGFVDVRDVSRATIELMDSKISGERYIIVGENLSYKSVFEDIAISLNKPKPSKKATKSLLELAWRLEAIRCFVTNKKQSLTKETARTSNQKNIYDNQKIINALKYDFKTIKEAINNTSSFLLKLK
;
A
#
# COMPACT_ATOMS: atom_id res chain seq x y z
N LEU A 1 -12.61 6.50 7.03
CA LEU A 1 -11.27 6.61 7.63
C LEU A 1 -10.97 8.09 7.90
N SER A 2 -10.64 8.45 9.16
CA SER A 2 -10.43 9.87 9.51
C SER A 2 -8.95 10.26 9.55
N TYR A 3 -8.07 9.28 9.74
CA TYR A 3 -6.62 9.48 9.91
C TYR A 3 -5.83 8.87 8.75
N PHE A 4 -4.70 9.50 8.41
CA PHE A 4 -3.73 8.96 7.45
C PHE A 4 -2.30 9.05 8.01
N PRO A 5 -1.43 8.05 7.77
CA PRO A 5 -0.02 8.11 8.15
C PRO A 5 0.76 9.03 7.22
N LEU A 6 1.91 9.51 7.71
CA LEU A 6 2.75 10.50 7.00
C LEU A 6 3.83 9.86 6.11
N GLY A 7 3.87 8.53 6.08
CA GLY A 7 4.87 7.79 5.30
C GLY A 7 4.59 7.75 3.80
N GLN A 8 5.55 7.18 3.10
CA GLN A 8 5.51 6.88 1.67
C GLN A 8 5.97 5.46 1.44
N ASN A 9 5.39 4.79 0.44
CA ASN A 9 5.77 3.42 0.09
C ASN A 9 5.60 3.17 -1.41
N GLY A 10 6.16 2.06 -1.89
CA GLY A 10 5.91 1.56 -3.23
C GLY A 10 4.58 0.82 -3.30
N PHE A 11 3.80 1.10 -4.32
CA PHE A 11 2.52 0.45 -4.62
C PHE A 11 2.57 -0.15 -6.03
N VAL A 12 1.82 -1.23 -6.23
CA VAL A 12 1.72 -1.91 -7.52
C VAL A 12 0.34 -2.57 -7.64
N ASP A 13 -0.20 -2.64 -8.85
CA ASP A 13 -1.38 -3.45 -9.16
C ASP A 13 -1.00 -4.94 -9.12
N VAL A 14 -1.79 -5.76 -8.44
CA VAL A 14 -1.56 -7.21 -8.35
C VAL A 14 -1.50 -7.89 -9.72
N ARG A 15 -2.22 -7.35 -10.71
CA ARG A 15 -2.20 -7.86 -12.10
C ARG A 15 -0.88 -7.59 -12.78
N ASP A 16 -0.23 -6.46 -12.47
CA ASP A 16 1.12 -6.15 -12.96
C ASP A 16 2.15 -7.08 -12.33
N VAL A 17 2.00 -7.42 -11.04
CA VAL A 17 2.86 -8.44 -10.40
C VAL A 17 2.74 -9.78 -11.13
N SER A 18 1.51 -10.24 -11.38
CA SER A 18 1.27 -11.50 -12.07
C SER A 18 1.83 -11.49 -13.49
N ARG A 19 1.58 -10.42 -14.27
CA ARG A 19 2.07 -10.28 -15.64
C ARG A 19 3.60 -10.24 -15.68
N ALA A 20 4.23 -9.41 -14.84
CA ALA A 20 5.68 -9.34 -14.77
C ALA A 20 6.33 -10.68 -14.37
N THR A 21 5.66 -11.43 -13.48
CA THR A 21 6.13 -12.77 -13.09
C THR A 21 6.11 -13.73 -14.28
N ILE A 22 5.00 -13.77 -15.05
CA ILE A 22 4.87 -14.61 -16.24
C ILE A 22 5.91 -14.22 -17.29
N GLU A 23 6.07 -12.93 -17.59
CA GLU A 23 7.05 -12.46 -18.57
C GLU A 23 8.50 -12.80 -18.15
N LEU A 24 8.83 -12.74 -16.85
CA LEU A 24 10.12 -13.19 -16.35
C LEU A 24 10.32 -14.70 -16.49
N MET A 25 9.27 -15.50 -16.25
CA MET A 25 9.32 -16.96 -16.41
C MET A 25 9.53 -17.37 -17.87
N ASP A 26 8.93 -16.65 -18.81
CA ASP A 26 9.06 -16.91 -20.26
C ASP A 26 10.36 -16.32 -20.85
N SER A 27 11.07 -15.49 -20.09
CA SER A 27 12.32 -14.87 -20.52
C SER A 27 13.52 -15.82 -20.37
N LYS A 28 14.66 -15.46 -21.00
CA LYS A 28 15.95 -16.14 -20.81
C LYS A 28 16.72 -15.62 -19.58
N ILE A 29 16.12 -14.74 -18.76
CA ILE A 29 16.76 -14.14 -17.61
C ILE A 29 16.82 -15.18 -16.49
N SER A 30 17.99 -15.37 -15.90
CA SER A 30 18.19 -16.32 -14.80
C SER A 30 19.10 -15.72 -13.73
N GLY A 31 18.87 -16.09 -12.47
CA GLY A 31 19.71 -15.69 -11.34
C GLY A 31 19.55 -14.22 -10.90
N GLU A 32 18.55 -13.51 -11.40
CA GLU A 32 18.33 -12.08 -11.12
C GLU A 32 17.20 -11.83 -10.12
N ARG A 33 17.28 -10.69 -9.42
CA ARG A 33 16.23 -10.18 -8.52
C ARG A 33 15.70 -8.86 -9.02
N TYR A 34 14.39 -8.71 -8.98
CA TYR A 34 13.69 -7.50 -9.42
C TYR A 34 12.78 -6.97 -8.33
N ILE A 35 12.69 -5.63 -8.24
CA ILE A 35 11.70 -4.94 -7.43
C ILE A 35 10.53 -4.58 -8.36
N ILE A 36 9.35 -5.10 -8.04
CA ILE A 36 8.12 -4.83 -8.80
C ILE A 36 7.32 -3.77 -8.05
N VAL A 37 7.44 -2.54 -8.47
CA VAL A 37 6.73 -1.37 -7.94
C VAL A 37 6.23 -0.54 -9.12
N GLY A 38 4.95 -0.17 -9.11
CA GLY A 38 4.38 0.74 -10.11
C GLY A 38 4.73 2.19 -9.79
N GLU A 39 4.31 2.68 -8.62
CA GLU A 39 4.52 4.07 -8.20
C GLU A 39 4.92 4.16 -6.72
N ASN A 40 5.78 5.14 -6.40
CA ASN A 40 6.09 5.51 -5.02
C ASN A 40 5.16 6.63 -4.58
N LEU A 41 4.18 6.34 -3.73
CA LEU A 41 3.14 7.28 -3.32
C LEU A 41 3.09 7.45 -1.80
N SER A 42 2.61 8.63 -1.35
CA SER A 42 2.29 8.84 0.05
C SER A 42 1.01 8.06 0.43
N TYR A 43 0.95 7.57 1.66
CA TYR A 43 -0.30 6.96 2.16
C TYR A 43 -1.48 7.94 2.10
N LYS A 44 -1.23 9.25 2.28
CA LYS A 44 -2.25 10.28 2.14
C LYS A 44 -2.89 10.25 0.76
N SER A 45 -2.07 10.30 -0.30
CA SER A 45 -2.54 10.29 -1.69
C SER A 45 -3.36 9.04 -1.98
N VAL A 46 -2.85 7.86 -1.62
CA VAL A 46 -3.55 6.57 -1.83
C VAL A 46 -4.89 6.53 -1.09
N PHE A 47 -4.95 7.00 0.16
CA PHE A 47 -6.20 7.01 0.93
C PHE A 47 -7.21 8.06 0.42
N GLU A 48 -6.74 9.19 -0.11
CA GLU A 48 -7.60 10.16 -0.77
C GLU A 48 -8.22 9.58 -2.04
N ASP A 49 -7.42 8.91 -2.88
CA ASP A 49 -7.91 8.26 -4.10
C ASP A 49 -8.91 7.14 -3.79
N ILE A 50 -8.65 6.31 -2.77
CA ILE A 50 -9.59 5.29 -2.29
C ILE A 50 -10.90 5.94 -1.81
N ALA A 51 -10.81 7.02 -1.05
CA ALA A 51 -12.00 7.72 -0.55
C ALA A 51 -12.84 8.28 -1.70
N ILE A 52 -12.20 8.88 -2.72
CA ILE A 52 -12.86 9.39 -3.92
C ILE A 52 -13.55 8.24 -4.67
N SER A 53 -12.84 7.15 -4.94
CA SER A 53 -13.36 6.02 -5.73
C SER A 53 -14.52 5.29 -5.05
N LEU A 54 -14.60 5.34 -3.72
CA LEU A 54 -15.70 4.78 -2.92
C LEU A 54 -16.78 5.80 -2.55
N ASN A 55 -16.69 7.03 -3.07
CA ASN A 55 -17.59 8.14 -2.74
C ASN A 55 -17.71 8.38 -1.22
N LYS A 56 -16.57 8.39 -0.52
CA LYS A 56 -16.45 8.60 0.93
C LYS A 56 -15.63 9.86 1.23
N PRO A 57 -15.84 10.48 2.41
CA PRO A 57 -15.06 11.64 2.82
C PRO A 57 -13.56 11.29 2.93
N LYS A 58 -12.72 12.20 2.43
CA LYS A 58 -11.27 12.06 2.49
C LYS A 58 -10.76 12.11 3.94
N PRO A 59 -9.70 11.38 4.26
CA PRO A 59 -9.08 11.48 5.57
C PRO A 59 -8.43 12.87 5.75
N SER A 60 -8.75 13.54 6.85
CA SER A 60 -8.30 14.90 7.10
C SER A 60 -7.25 15.02 8.22
N LYS A 61 -7.16 14.02 9.09
CA LYS A 61 -6.30 14.06 10.29
C LYS A 61 -5.00 13.30 10.07
N LYS A 62 -3.88 13.93 10.44
CA LYS A 62 -2.54 13.31 10.38
C LYS A 62 -2.36 12.34 11.55
N ALA A 63 -1.96 11.11 11.26
CA ALA A 63 -1.53 10.16 12.27
C ALA A 63 -0.04 10.42 12.60
N THR A 64 0.22 11.33 13.54
CA THR A 64 1.58 11.65 13.97
C THR A 64 2.22 10.50 14.72
N LYS A 65 3.57 10.49 14.82
CA LYS A 65 4.31 9.45 15.57
C LYS A 65 3.81 9.33 17.01
N SER A 66 3.62 10.45 17.71
CA SER A 66 3.13 10.45 19.09
C SER A 66 1.71 9.86 19.22
N LEU A 67 0.84 10.19 18.28
CA LEU A 67 -0.52 9.63 18.26
C LEU A 67 -0.50 8.11 18.02
N LEU A 68 0.33 7.64 17.10
CA LEU A 68 0.48 6.21 16.82
C LEU A 68 1.14 5.46 17.97
N GLU A 69 2.12 6.08 18.65
CA GLU A 69 2.75 5.55 19.85
C GLU A 69 1.74 5.35 20.99
N LEU A 70 0.83 6.29 21.18
CA LEU A 70 -0.24 6.15 22.18
C LEU A 70 -1.28 5.12 21.72
N ALA A 71 -1.68 5.16 20.46
CA ALA A 71 -2.73 4.29 19.91
C ALA A 71 -2.37 2.81 20.00
N TRP A 72 -1.14 2.39 19.63
CA TRP A 72 -0.76 0.98 19.73
C TRP A 72 -0.66 0.48 21.18
N ARG A 73 -0.27 1.35 22.13
CA ARG A 73 -0.23 1.00 23.56
C ARG A 73 -1.65 0.78 24.11
N LEU A 74 -2.58 1.68 23.79
CA LEU A 74 -3.98 1.53 24.18
C LEU A 74 -4.61 0.29 23.54
N GLU A 75 -4.29 0.02 22.27
CA GLU A 75 -4.75 -1.18 21.57
C GLU A 75 -4.19 -2.46 22.23
N ALA A 76 -2.92 -2.46 22.64
CA ALA A 76 -2.31 -3.60 23.34
C ALA A 76 -3.03 -3.89 24.67
N ILE A 77 -3.34 -2.85 25.47
CA ILE A 77 -4.10 -2.99 26.71
C ILE A 77 -5.50 -3.52 26.41
N ARG A 78 -6.20 -2.96 25.41
CA ARG A 78 -7.51 -3.41 25.00
C ARG A 78 -7.51 -4.89 24.60
N CYS A 79 -6.54 -5.31 23.80
CA CYS A 79 -6.41 -6.69 23.34
C CYS A 79 -6.11 -7.65 24.50
N PHE A 80 -5.29 -7.24 25.46
CA PHE A 80 -5.00 -8.02 26.65
C PHE A 80 -6.27 -8.28 27.48
N VAL A 81 -7.10 -7.24 27.67
CA VAL A 81 -8.35 -7.34 28.44
C VAL A 81 -9.44 -8.12 27.68
N THR A 82 -9.55 -7.93 26.35
CA THR A 82 -10.65 -8.49 25.54
C THR A 82 -10.28 -9.80 24.83
N ASN A 83 -9.06 -10.28 24.96
CA ASN A 83 -8.50 -11.46 24.27
C ASN A 83 -8.68 -11.43 22.74
N LYS A 84 -8.71 -10.21 22.13
CA LYS A 84 -8.83 -10.00 20.68
C LYS A 84 -7.46 -9.82 20.04
N LYS A 85 -7.36 -10.18 18.76
CA LYS A 85 -6.13 -9.95 17.99
C LYS A 85 -5.85 -8.44 17.85
N GLN A 86 -4.58 -8.06 18.04
CA GLN A 86 -4.11 -6.70 17.92
C GLN A 86 -4.10 -6.27 16.44
N SER A 87 -4.79 -5.18 16.12
CA SER A 87 -4.87 -4.62 14.77
C SER A 87 -3.74 -3.62 14.48
N LEU A 88 -3.29 -2.90 15.51
CA LEU A 88 -2.20 -1.93 15.42
C LEU A 88 -1.03 -2.38 16.29
N THR A 89 0.06 -2.80 15.66
CA THR A 89 1.29 -3.20 16.36
C THR A 89 2.29 -2.04 16.41
N LYS A 90 3.30 -2.16 17.26
CA LYS A 90 4.41 -1.21 17.34
C LYS A 90 5.14 -1.06 16.00
N GLU A 91 5.35 -2.17 15.30
CA GLU A 91 5.98 -2.21 13.98
C GLU A 91 5.16 -1.45 12.95
N THR A 92 3.84 -1.70 12.90
CA THR A 92 2.92 -0.99 12.00
C THR A 92 2.92 0.51 12.29
N ALA A 93 2.87 0.91 13.56
CA ALA A 93 2.91 2.31 13.95
C ALA A 93 4.23 3.01 13.55
N ARG A 94 5.35 2.29 13.62
CA ARG A 94 6.67 2.81 13.24
C ARG A 94 6.84 2.89 11.71
N THR A 95 6.52 1.82 10.99
CA THR A 95 6.74 1.71 9.54
C THR A 95 5.79 2.60 8.75
N SER A 96 4.57 2.83 9.24
CA SER A 96 3.58 3.68 8.57
C SER A 96 3.99 5.16 8.41
N ASN A 97 4.99 5.63 9.17
CA ASN A 97 5.56 6.98 9.03
C ASN A 97 6.93 7.01 8.34
N GLN A 98 7.44 5.87 7.88
CA GLN A 98 8.68 5.82 7.11
C GLN A 98 8.43 6.21 5.65
N LYS A 99 9.46 6.83 5.04
CA LYS A 99 9.46 7.14 3.62
C LYS A 99 10.35 6.11 2.92
N ASN A 100 9.72 5.14 2.31
CA ASN A 100 10.40 4.12 1.52
C ASN A 100 10.19 4.45 0.03
N ILE A 101 11.29 4.54 -0.70
CA ILE A 101 11.30 4.76 -2.15
C ILE A 101 12.02 3.57 -2.78
N TYR A 102 11.40 3.00 -3.78
CA TYR A 102 11.89 1.82 -4.49
C TYR A 102 12.16 2.19 -5.94
N ASP A 103 13.27 1.70 -6.48
CA ASP A 103 13.62 1.84 -7.88
C ASP A 103 13.17 0.59 -8.66
N ASN A 104 12.37 0.81 -9.69
CA ASN A 104 11.84 -0.23 -10.57
C ASN A 104 12.48 -0.22 -11.97
N GLN A 105 13.48 0.64 -12.22
CA GLN A 105 14.10 0.80 -13.54
C GLN A 105 14.68 -0.51 -14.06
N LYS A 106 15.20 -1.36 -13.18
CA LYS A 106 15.78 -2.66 -13.58
C LYS A 106 14.77 -3.55 -14.30
N ILE A 107 13.54 -3.67 -13.78
CA ILE A 107 12.51 -4.50 -14.42
C ILE A 107 11.94 -3.82 -15.66
N ILE A 108 11.76 -2.51 -15.63
CA ILE A 108 11.31 -1.74 -16.81
C ILE A 108 12.28 -1.96 -17.97
N ASN A 109 13.59 -1.84 -17.73
CA ASN A 109 14.59 -2.02 -18.78
C ASN A 109 14.68 -3.48 -19.26
N ALA A 110 14.54 -4.45 -18.36
CA ALA A 110 14.64 -5.88 -18.68
C ALA A 110 13.48 -6.38 -19.54
N LEU A 111 12.25 -5.96 -19.23
CA LEU A 111 11.03 -6.43 -19.90
C LEU A 111 10.37 -5.36 -20.79
N LYS A 112 10.92 -4.13 -20.84
CA LYS A 112 10.24 -2.96 -21.42
C LYS A 112 8.82 -2.79 -20.87
N TYR A 113 8.70 -3.01 -19.55
CA TYR A 113 7.43 -3.12 -18.86
C TYR A 113 6.81 -1.76 -18.61
N ASP A 114 5.50 -1.65 -18.86
CA ASP A 114 4.68 -0.48 -18.55
C ASP A 114 3.69 -0.83 -17.43
N PHE A 115 3.86 -0.17 -16.27
CA PHE A 115 3.01 -0.36 -15.10
C PHE A 115 1.75 0.47 -15.18
N LYS A 116 0.64 -0.10 -14.73
CA LYS A 116 -0.60 0.64 -14.53
C LYS A 116 -0.46 1.65 -13.40
N THR A 117 -1.14 2.78 -13.54
CA THR A 117 -1.19 3.75 -12.46
C THR A 117 -1.93 3.20 -11.24
N ILE A 118 -1.49 3.60 -10.06
CA ILE A 118 -2.14 3.16 -8.81
C ILE A 118 -3.58 3.70 -8.71
N LYS A 119 -3.83 4.85 -9.29
CA LYS A 119 -5.20 5.40 -9.39
C LYS A 119 -6.13 4.49 -10.21
N GLU A 120 -5.65 3.93 -11.32
CA GLU A 120 -6.40 2.95 -12.11
C GLU A 120 -6.63 1.67 -11.31
N ALA A 121 -5.61 1.15 -10.62
CA ALA A 121 -5.71 -0.03 -9.76
C ALA A 121 -6.76 0.16 -8.66
N ILE A 122 -6.78 1.32 -8.01
CA ILE A 122 -7.76 1.69 -6.98
C ILE A 122 -9.17 1.73 -7.57
N ASN A 123 -9.37 2.38 -8.70
CA ASN A 123 -10.68 2.48 -9.35
C ASN A 123 -11.24 1.10 -9.72
N ASN A 124 -10.40 0.23 -10.28
CA ASN A 124 -10.79 -1.14 -10.64
C ASN A 124 -11.20 -1.95 -9.41
N THR A 125 -10.39 -1.89 -8.33
CA THR A 125 -10.67 -2.60 -7.08
C THR A 125 -11.94 -2.07 -6.41
N SER A 126 -12.12 -0.76 -6.36
CA SER A 126 -13.30 -0.12 -5.77
C SER A 126 -14.57 -0.47 -6.55
N SER A 127 -14.51 -0.46 -7.88
CA SER A 127 -15.62 -0.85 -8.74
C SER A 127 -16.04 -2.30 -8.51
N PHE A 128 -15.07 -3.20 -8.33
CA PHE A 128 -15.33 -4.59 -7.99
C PHE A 128 -16.02 -4.74 -6.63
N LEU A 129 -15.49 -4.06 -5.60
CA LEU A 129 -16.07 -4.09 -4.25
C LEU A 129 -17.51 -3.52 -4.20
N LEU A 130 -17.81 -2.50 -5.00
CA LEU A 130 -19.15 -1.91 -5.06
C LEU A 130 -20.17 -2.83 -5.75
N LYS A 131 -19.72 -3.72 -6.65
CA LYS A 131 -20.57 -4.73 -7.30
C LYS A 131 -20.90 -5.93 -6.40
N LEU A 132 -20.09 -6.16 -5.36
CA LEU A 132 -20.30 -7.26 -4.40
C LEU A 132 -21.30 -6.91 -3.28
N LYS A 133 -21.75 -5.66 -3.20
CA LYS A 133 -22.76 -5.17 -2.24
C LYS A 133 -24.15 -5.13 -2.87
#